data_4e8272b7a34f22c2639f16c8c0622fea
#
_entry.id   4e8272b7a34f22c2639f16c8c0622fea
#
_cell.length_a   1.000
_cell.length_b   1.000
_cell.length_c   1.000
_cell.angle_alpha   90.00
_cell.angle_beta   90.00
_cell.angle_gamma   90.00
#
_symmetry.space_group_name_H-M   'P 1'
#
loop_
_entity.id
_entity.type
_entity.pdbx_description
1 polymer ?
#
loop_
_entity_poly.entity_id
_entity_poly.type
_entity_poly.pdbx_seq_one_letter_code
_entity_poly.pdbx_strand_id
1 'polypeptide(L)'
;MSVVRDAGRITAAGLLLAVVAALVVVVLGVEHDVRAWYGLHPSSPSRVSATHVFANNIRTCAIALLGAVNLRLWPRARWLLDPILAALLAINVLLVGAALGAYGTPLLRLVAAHALLELMAAAAAGAAYLHARRREPLSLAALAWCAVATVGLLLLAAVLEVHGA
;
A
#
# COMPACT_ATOMS: atom_id res chain seq x y z
N MET A 1 5.23 4.57 21.46
CA MET A 1 4.05 5.33 20.93
C MET A 1 4.25 5.90 19.53
N SER A 2 5.45 6.03 19.02
CA SER A 2 5.71 6.69 17.73
C SER A 2 5.35 5.83 16.51
N VAL A 3 5.59 4.51 16.49
CA VAL A 3 5.32 3.62 15.32
C VAL A 3 3.85 3.63 14.93
N VAL A 4 2.94 3.48 15.88
CA VAL A 4 1.49 3.47 15.60
C VAL A 4 1.03 4.83 15.06
N ARG A 5 1.55 5.91 15.61
CA ARG A 5 1.26 7.27 15.14
C ARG A 5 1.78 7.49 13.71
N ASP A 6 2.99 7.03 13.42
CA ASP A 6 3.57 7.16 12.09
C ASP A 6 2.83 6.27 11.07
N ALA A 7 2.45 5.06 11.43
CA ALA A 7 1.58 4.21 10.60
C ALA A 7 0.25 4.91 10.30
N GLY A 8 -0.41 5.48 11.33
CA GLY A 8 -1.65 6.25 11.14
C GLY A 8 -1.49 7.44 10.18
N ARG A 9 -0.37 8.17 10.27
CA ARG A 9 -0.07 9.29 9.36
C ARG A 9 0.16 8.83 7.94
N ILE A 10 0.88 7.72 7.73
CA ILE A 10 1.11 7.14 6.40
C ILE A 10 -0.21 6.69 5.81
N THR A 11 -1.05 6.01 6.59
CA THR A 11 -2.39 5.59 6.15
C THR A 11 -3.25 6.79 5.74
N ALA A 12 -3.31 7.82 6.58
CA ALA A 12 -4.08 9.03 6.28
C ALA A 12 -3.57 9.76 5.03
N ALA A 13 -2.25 9.89 4.87
CA ALA A 13 -1.65 10.48 3.69
C ALA A 13 -1.92 9.65 2.43
N GLY A 14 -1.86 8.32 2.52
CA GLY A 14 -2.20 7.42 1.42
C GLY A 14 -3.66 7.55 1.01
N LEU A 15 -4.60 7.56 1.96
CA LEU A 15 -6.02 7.77 1.67
C LEU A 15 -6.28 9.11 0.99
N LEU A 16 -5.68 10.18 1.51
CA LEU A 16 -5.79 11.50 0.90
C LEU A 16 -5.26 11.51 -0.54
N LEU A 17 -4.10 10.91 -0.78
CA LEU A 17 -3.51 10.82 -2.11
C LEU A 17 -4.39 10.00 -3.07
N ALA A 18 -5.00 8.91 -2.61
CA ALA A 18 -5.94 8.11 -3.41
C ALA A 18 -7.18 8.93 -3.78
N VAL A 19 -7.74 9.68 -2.84
CA VAL A 19 -8.88 10.57 -3.10
C VAL A 19 -8.51 11.65 -4.11
N VAL A 20 -7.35 12.28 -3.96
CA VAL A 20 -6.87 13.29 -4.91
C VAL A 20 -6.70 12.69 -6.30
N ALA A 21 -6.10 11.50 -6.42
CA ALA A 21 -5.96 10.82 -7.71
C ALA A 21 -7.31 10.50 -8.34
N ALA A 22 -8.28 10.02 -7.55
CA ALA A 22 -9.63 9.76 -8.04
C ALA A 22 -10.31 11.04 -8.55
N LEU A 23 -10.22 12.13 -7.79
CA LEU A 23 -10.77 13.43 -8.18
C LEU A 23 -10.11 13.96 -9.46
N VAL A 24 -8.80 13.83 -9.61
CA VAL A 24 -8.08 14.24 -10.83
C VAL A 24 -8.60 13.51 -12.06
N VAL A 25 -8.82 12.20 -11.98
CA VAL A 25 -9.39 11.40 -13.08
C VAL A 25 -10.76 11.93 -13.49
N VAL A 26 -11.65 12.18 -12.50
CA VAL A 26 -13.00 12.69 -12.76
C VAL A 26 -12.98 14.12 -13.32
N VAL A 27 -12.19 15.02 -12.72
CA VAL A 27 -12.14 16.43 -13.15
C VAL A 27 -11.55 16.58 -14.55
N LEU A 28 -10.57 15.74 -14.90
CA LEU A 28 -9.97 15.75 -16.25
C LEU A 28 -10.81 15.02 -17.29
N GLY A 29 -11.84 14.26 -16.89
CA GLY A 29 -12.71 13.50 -17.80
C GLY A 29 -11.99 12.36 -18.52
N VAL A 30 -10.92 11.79 -17.88
CA VAL A 30 -10.08 10.74 -18.48
C VAL A 30 -10.47 9.32 -18.03
N GLU A 31 -11.67 9.14 -17.49
CA GLU A 31 -12.15 7.86 -16.97
C GLU A 31 -12.11 6.76 -18.03
N HIS A 32 -12.44 7.10 -19.30
CA HIS A 32 -12.43 6.15 -20.40
C HIS A 32 -11.01 5.64 -20.67
N ASP A 33 -10.04 6.52 -20.72
CA ASP A 33 -8.63 6.17 -20.97
C ASP A 33 -8.06 5.31 -19.84
N VAL A 34 -8.39 5.67 -18.60
CA VAL A 34 -8.00 4.91 -17.41
C VAL A 34 -8.63 3.51 -17.45
N ARG A 35 -9.91 3.37 -17.78
CA ARG A 35 -10.57 2.06 -17.93
C ARG A 35 -9.93 1.23 -19.05
N ALA A 36 -9.64 1.85 -20.17
CA ALA A 36 -8.96 1.17 -21.29
C ALA A 36 -7.58 0.65 -20.87
N TRP A 37 -6.85 1.44 -20.09
CA TRP A 37 -5.53 1.06 -19.58
C TRP A 37 -5.57 -0.10 -18.57
N TYR A 38 -6.57 -0.09 -17.65
CA TYR A 38 -6.73 -1.19 -16.68
C TYR A 38 -7.27 -2.48 -17.32
N GLY A 39 -7.99 -2.39 -18.44
CA GLY A 39 -8.56 -3.55 -19.13
C GLY A 39 -9.60 -4.32 -18.30
N LEU A 40 -10.13 -3.72 -17.23
CA LEU A 40 -11.16 -4.33 -16.41
C LEU A 40 -12.50 -4.20 -17.13
N HIS A 41 -12.99 -5.30 -17.74
CA HIS A 41 -14.33 -5.36 -18.30
C HIS A 41 -15.34 -5.72 -17.18
N PRO A 42 -16.47 -5.01 -17.09
CA PRO A 42 -17.52 -5.31 -16.10
C PRO A 42 -18.07 -6.75 -16.19
N SER A 43 -17.99 -7.35 -17.39
CA SER A 43 -18.52 -8.68 -17.69
C SER A 43 -17.52 -9.84 -17.46
N SER A 44 -16.27 -9.52 -17.21
CA SER A 44 -15.24 -10.50 -16.93
C SER A 44 -14.35 -9.93 -15.86
N PRO A 45 -14.63 -10.13 -14.57
CA PRO A 45 -13.61 -9.94 -13.56
C PRO A 45 -12.48 -10.90 -13.96
N SER A 46 -11.47 -10.37 -14.66
CA SER A 46 -10.22 -11.12 -14.79
C SER A 46 -9.84 -11.44 -13.36
N ARG A 47 -9.82 -12.72 -13.02
CA ARG A 47 -9.29 -13.19 -11.76
C ARG A 47 -7.82 -12.82 -11.77
N VAL A 48 -7.52 -11.55 -11.49
CA VAL A 48 -6.20 -11.17 -11.03
C VAL A 48 -6.03 -12.04 -9.80
N SER A 49 -5.20 -13.04 -9.93
CA SER A 49 -5.05 -14.04 -8.88
C SER A 49 -4.75 -13.28 -7.60
N ALA A 50 -5.54 -13.52 -6.55
CA ALA A 50 -5.28 -12.98 -5.20
C ALA A 50 -3.81 -13.18 -4.80
N THR A 51 -3.21 -14.29 -5.27
CA THR A 51 -1.78 -14.58 -5.16
C THR A 51 -0.90 -13.51 -5.80
N HIS A 52 -1.30 -12.93 -6.92
CA HIS A 52 -0.49 -11.92 -7.61
C HIS A 52 -0.52 -10.58 -6.87
N VAL A 53 -1.69 -10.17 -6.40
CA VAL A 53 -1.88 -8.95 -5.60
C VAL A 53 -1.14 -9.10 -4.26
N PHE A 54 -1.33 -10.24 -3.58
CA PHE A 54 -0.61 -10.55 -2.35
C PHE A 54 0.91 -10.53 -2.56
N ALA A 55 1.43 -11.17 -3.63
CA ALA A 55 2.86 -11.19 -3.93
C ALA A 55 3.44 -9.79 -4.19
N ASN A 56 2.69 -8.93 -4.87
CA ASN A 56 3.12 -7.55 -5.11
C ASN A 56 3.15 -6.73 -3.81
N ASN A 57 2.13 -6.85 -2.98
CA ASN A 57 2.01 -6.11 -1.74
C ASN A 57 3.02 -6.58 -0.69
N ILE A 58 3.23 -7.90 -0.56
CA ILE A 58 4.24 -8.44 0.36
C ILE A 58 5.64 -8.02 -0.06
N ARG A 59 5.93 -7.95 -1.36
CA ARG A 59 7.22 -7.47 -1.87
C ARG A 59 7.48 -6.03 -1.46
N THR A 60 6.51 -5.13 -1.63
CA THR A 60 6.63 -3.72 -1.23
C THR A 60 6.86 -3.58 0.28
N CYS A 61 6.10 -4.30 1.09
CA CYS A 61 6.26 -4.32 2.54
C CYS A 61 7.59 -4.92 2.97
N ALA A 62 8.03 -6.00 2.33
CA ALA A 62 9.32 -6.63 2.59
C ALA A 62 10.50 -5.68 2.32
N ILE A 63 10.44 -4.90 1.23
CA ILE A 63 11.46 -3.89 0.94
C ILE A 63 11.55 -2.86 2.06
N ALA A 64 10.41 -2.41 2.61
CA ALA A 64 10.37 -1.47 3.71
C ALA A 64 10.95 -2.07 5.01
N LEU A 65 10.56 -3.29 5.36
CA LEU A 65 11.03 -3.98 6.57
C LEU A 65 12.53 -4.34 6.47
N LEU A 66 12.97 -4.87 5.34
CA LEU A 66 14.38 -5.14 5.08
C LEU A 66 15.19 -3.83 5.03
N GLY A 67 14.62 -2.78 4.47
CA GLY A 67 15.19 -1.44 4.51
C GLY A 67 15.40 -0.94 5.94
N ALA A 68 14.44 -1.18 6.84
CA ALA A 68 14.58 -0.83 8.25
C ALA A 68 15.75 -1.57 8.93
N VAL A 69 15.98 -2.83 8.60
CA VAL A 69 17.14 -3.60 9.08
C VAL A 69 18.45 -3.08 8.47
N ASN A 70 18.47 -2.88 7.15
CA ASN A 70 19.67 -2.42 6.44
C ASN A 70 20.12 -1.02 6.87
N LEU A 71 19.21 -0.10 7.19
CA LEU A 71 19.58 1.23 7.66
C LEU A 71 20.30 1.23 8.99
N ARG A 72 20.13 0.19 9.82
CA ARG A 72 20.88 0.03 11.07
C ARG A 72 22.34 -0.34 10.79
N LEU A 73 22.59 -1.14 9.74
CA LEU A 73 23.91 -1.60 9.34
C LEU A 73 24.61 -0.55 8.44
N TRP A 74 23.84 0.03 7.51
CA TRP A 74 24.35 0.95 6.49
C TRP A 74 23.49 2.21 6.37
N PRO A 75 23.69 3.23 7.22
CA PRO A 75 22.87 4.45 7.23
C PRO A 75 22.89 5.23 5.91
N ARG A 76 23.93 5.07 5.09
CA ARG A 76 24.02 5.71 3.77
C ARG A 76 23.03 5.14 2.75
N ALA A 77 22.53 3.91 2.95
CA ALA A 77 21.54 3.28 2.08
C ALA A 77 20.23 4.08 2.00
N ARG A 78 19.96 4.98 2.96
CA ARG A 78 18.77 5.86 2.94
C ARG A 78 18.61 6.65 1.64
N TRP A 79 19.71 7.11 1.05
CA TRP A 79 19.66 7.90 -0.20
C TRP A 79 19.06 7.15 -1.37
N LEU A 80 19.19 5.82 -1.37
CA LEU A 80 18.61 4.95 -2.37
C LEU A 80 17.23 4.42 -1.93
N LEU A 81 17.09 4.04 -0.67
CA LEU A 81 15.87 3.42 -0.15
C LEU A 81 14.72 4.41 -0.02
N ASP A 82 14.98 5.66 0.40
CA ASP A 82 13.94 6.68 0.54
C ASP A 82 13.17 6.91 -0.77
N PRO A 83 13.81 7.24 -1.92
CA PRO A 83 13.07 7.45 -3.15
C PRO A 83 12.41 6.19 -3.69
N ILE A 84 13.02 5.02 -3.53
CA ILE A 84 12.42 3.75 -3.98
C ILE A 84 11.13 3.47 -3.20
N LEU A 85 11.17 3.56 -1.87
CA LEU A 85 9.99 3.30 -1.04
C LEU A 85 8.90 4.34 -1.24
N ALA A 86 9.28 5.61 -1.34
CA ALA A 86 8.34 6.69 -1.61
C ALA A 86 7.64 6.47 -2.97
N ALA A 87 8.40 6.10 -4.01
CA ALA A 87 7.85 5.81 -5.33
C ALA A 87 6.93 4.58 -5.32
N LEU A 88 7.33 3.49 -4.68
CA LEU A 88 6.52 2.27 -4.61
C LEU A 88 5.19 2.52 -3.89
N LEU A 89 5.21 3.22 -2.75
CA LEU A 89 4.00 3.56 -2.01
C LEU A 89 3.11 4.52 -2.81
N ALA A 90 3.70 5.57 -3.38
CA ALA A 90 2.95 6.55 -4.16
C ALA A 90 2.31 5.92 -5.40
N ILE A 91 3.04 5.11 -6.17
CA ILE A 91 2.52 4.45 -7.37
C ILE A 91 1.34 3.55 -7.00
N ASN A 92 1.47 2.70 -5.98
CA ASN A 92 0.37 1.82 -5.55
C ASN A 92 -0.89 2.61 -5.18
N VAL A 93 -0.72 3.67 -4.40
CA VAL A 93 -1.85 4.51 -3.96
C VAL A 93 -2.48 5.28 -5.12
N LEU A 94 -1.66 5.85 -6.02
CA LEU A 94 -2.14 6.57 -7.20
C LEU A 94 -2.89 5.65 -8.16
N LEU A 95 -2.42 4.42 -8.36
CA LEU A 95 -3.11 3.43 -9.17
C LEU A 95 -4.49 3.10 -8.59
N VAL A 96 -4.58 2.80 -7.31
CA VAL A 96 -5.86 2.53 -6.64
C VAL A 96 -6.79 3.75 -6.75
N GLY A 97 -6.27 4.95 -6.51
CA GLY A 97 -7.04 6.20 -6.63
C GLY A 97 -7.54 6.43 -8.06
N ALA A 98 -6.70 6.23 -9.07
CA ALA A 98 -7.10 6.36 -10.47
C ALA A 98 -8.20 5.36 -10.85
N ALA A 99 -8.06 4.10 -10.42
CA ALA A 99 -9.08 3.09 -10.63
C ALA A 99 -10.42 3.47 -9.96
N LEU A 100 -10.37 3.97 -8.72
CA LEU A 100 -11.57 4.47 -8.02
C LEU A 100 -12.22 5.65 -8.74
N GLY A 101 -11.44 6.57 -9.28
CA GLY A 101 -11.96 7.68 -10.10
C GLY A 101 -12.65 7.18 -11.37
N ALA A 102 -12.06 6.20 -12.05
CA ALA A 102 -12.57 5.67 -13.30
C ALA A 102 -13.82 4.79 -13.15
N TYR A 103 -13.87 3.94 -12.11
CA TYR A 103 -14.94 2.96 -11.92
C TYR A 103 -15.97 3.37 -10.85
N GLY A 104 -15.65 4.35 -10.02
CA GLY A 104 -16.58 4.93 -9.04
C GLY A 104 -17.01 3.98 -7.92
N THR A 105 -18.25 4.18 -7.44
CA THR A 105 -18.83 3.46 -6.30
C THR A 105 -18.87 1.92 -6.44
N PRO A 106 -19.09 1.33 -7.62
CA PRO A 106 -19.05 -0.12 -7.75
C PRO A 106 -17.71 -0.72 -7.38
N LEU A 107 -16.60 -0.12 -7.86
CA LEU A 107 -15.26 -0.57 -7.49
C LEU A 107 -14.96 -0.32 -6.01
N LEU A 108 -15.38 0.84 -5.48
CA LEU A 108 -15.17 1.15 -4.07
C LEU A 108 -15.79 0.08 -3.15
N ARG A 109 -17.02 -0.35 -3.43
CA ARG A 109 -17.68 -1.40 -2.62
C ARG A 109 -16.92 -2.74 -2.67
N LEU A 110 -16.34 -3.05 -3.81
CA LEU A 110 -15.61 -4.28 -4.01
C LEU A 110 -14.24 -4.28 -3.33
N VAL A 111 -13.51 -3.14 -3.41
CA VAL A 111 -12.10 -3.11 -2.99
C VAL A 111 -11.87 -2.46 -1.63
N ALA A 112 -12.83 -1.72 -1.06
CA ALA A 112 -12.59 -0.87 0.11
C ALA A 112 -12.02 -1.62 1.31
N ALA A 113 -12.53 -2.82 1.59
CA ALA A 113 -12.12 -3.58 2.76
C ALA A 113 -10.67 -4.09 2.63
N HIS A 114 -10.33 -4.73 1.50
CA HIS A 114 -8.99 -5.28 1.31
C HIS A 114 -7.95 -4.20 1.01
N ALA A 115 -8.28 -3.17 0.22
CA ALA A 115 -7.37 -2.07 -0.06
C ALA A 115 -6.99 -1.27 1.21
N LEU A 116 -7.92 -1.11 2.15
CA LEU A 116 -7.62 -0.49 3.44
C LEU A 116 -6.62 -1.33 4.24
N LEU A 117 -6.81 -2.65 4.30
CA LEU A 117 -5.90 -3.56 5.00
C LEU A 117 -4.51 -3.58 4.38
N GLU A 118 -4.42 -3.57 3.05
CA GLU A 118 -3.16 -3.46 2.31
C GLU A 118 -2.43 -2.14 2.60
N LEU A 119 -3.16 -1.03 2.61
CA LEU A 119 -2.61 0.27 2.97
C LEU A 119 -2.12 0.31 4.42
N MET A 120 -2.86 -0.28 5.36
CA MET A 120 -2.43 -0.40 6.76
C MET A 120 -1.19 -1.29 6.92
N ALA A 121 -1.09 -2.38 6.15
CA ALA A 121 0.09 -3.24 6.12
C ALA A 121 1.33 -2.47 5.61
N ALA A 122 1.19 -1.76 4.49
CA ALA A 122 2.23 -0.92 3.94
C ALA A 122 2.63 0.22 4.91
N ALA A 123 1.66 0.81 5.61
CA ALA A 123 1.91 1.84 6.61
C ALA A 123 2.65 1.29 7.84
N ALA A 124 2.35 0.08 8.30
CA ALA A 124 3.07 -0.56 9.40
C ALA A 124 4.54 -0.83 9.03
N ALA A 125 4.78 -1.38 7.84
CA ALA A 125 6.12 -1.60 7.31
C ALA A 125 6.89 -0.27 7.11
N GLY A 126 6.23 0.74 6.54
CA GLY A 126 6.78 2.08 6.34
C GLY A 126 7.12 2.80 7.65
N ALA A 127 6.29 2.63 8.68
CA ALA A 127 6.56 3.19 10.01
C ALA A 127 7.81 2.58 10.64
N ALA A 128 8.02 1.26 10.51
CA ALA A 128 9.24 0.60 10.95
C ALA A 128 10.47 1.17 10.23
N TYR A 129 10.37 1.38 8.91
CA TYR A 129 11.41 2.01 8.12
C TYR A 129 11.73 3.45 8.59
N LEU A 130 10.69 4.29 8.80
CA LEU A 130 10.86 5.67 9.26
C LEU A 130 11.55 5.76 10.62
N HIS A 131 11.23 4.83 11.53
CA HIS A 131 11.90 4.74 12.82
C HIS A 131 13.40 4.45 12.68
N ALA A 132 13.75 3.43 11.88
CA ALA A 132 15.14 3.10 11.60
C ALA A 132 15.88 4.28 10.93
N ARG A 133 15.20 4.99 10.01
CA ARG A 133 15.73 6.17 9.31
C ARG A 133 16.06 7.33 10.26
N ARG A 134 15.21 7.55 11.27
CA ARG A 134 15.41 8.59 12.31
C ARG A 134 16.44 8.17 13.36
N ARG A 135 17.00 6.95 13.25
CA ARG A 135 17.88 6.34 14.26
C ARG A 135 17.21 6.19 15.62
N GLU A 136 15.89 6.12 15.64
CA GLU A 136 15.15 5.84 16.86
C GLU A 136 15.34 4.35 17.24
N PRO A 137 15.48 4.02 18.52
CA PRO A 137 15.66 2.63 18.94
C PRO A 137 14.38 1.85 18.67
N LEU A 138 14.42 0.95 17.69
CA LEU A 138 13.38 -0.05 17.43
C LEU A 138 13.90 -1.40 17.92
N SER A 139 13.28 -1.96 18.96
CA SER A 139 13.66 -3.27 19.46
C SER A 139 13.37 -4.35 18.41
N LEU A 140 14.08 -5.47 18.47
CA LEU A 140 13.81 -6.62 17.59
C LEU A 140 12.36 -7.11 17.76
N ALA A 141 11.84 -7.07 18.99
CA ALA A 141 10.45 -7.41 19.26
C ALA A 141 9.48 -6.46 18.54
N ALA A 142 9.72 -5.14 18.57
CA ALA A 142 8.88 -4.17 17.85
C ALA A 142 8.97 -4.37 16.33
N LEU A 143 10.13 -4.67 15.78
CA LEU A 143 10.29 -4.99 14.36
C LEU A 143 9.54 -6.29 14.00
N ALA A 144 9.66 -7.34 14.83
CA ALA A 144 8.92 -8.59 14.64
C ALA A 144 7.41 -8.35 14.68
N TRP A 145 6.91 -7.54 15.63
CA TRP A 145 5.49 -7.17 15.67
C TRP A 145 5.04 -6.42 14.41
N CYS A 146 5.83 -5.48 13.89
CA CYS A 146 5.53 -4.82 12.62
C CYS A 146 5.46 -5.83 11.46
N ALA A 147 6.37 -6.80 11.42
CA ALA A 147 6.38 -7.84 10.38
C ALA A 147 5.15 -8.75 10.51
N VAL A 148 4.82 -9.22 11.71
CA VAL A 148 3.63 -10.05 11.97
C VAL A 148 2.35 -9.30 11.62
N ALA A 149 2.23 -8.04 12.04
CA ALA A 149 1.07 -7.20 11.71
C ALA A 149 0.94 -7.02 10.18
N THR A 150 2.04 -6.72 9.50
CA THR A 150 2.06 -6.57 8.04
C THR A 150 1.58 -7.84 7.34
N VAL A 151 2.15 -8.99 7.67
CA VAL A 151 1.78 -10.28 7.07
C VAL A 151 0.33 -10.63 7.40
N GLY A 152 -0.10 -10.46 8.65
CA GLY A 152 -1.47 -10.73 9.09
C GLY A 152 -2.51 -9.88 8.34
N LEU A 153 -2.25 -8.58 8.18
CA LEU A 153 -3.12 -7.67 7.43
C LEU A 153 -3.19 -8.06 5.94
N LEU A 154 -2.07 -8.42 5.32
CA LEU A 154 -2.05 -8.85 3.91
C LEU A 154 -2.75 -10.19 3.71
N LEU A 155 -2.61 -11.14 4.63
CA LEU A 155 -3.35 -12.40 4.58
C LEU A 155 -4.85 -12.17 4.73
N LEU A 156 -5.26 -11.32 5.66
CA LEU A 156 -6.67 -10.96 5.82
C LEU A 156 -7.22 -10.26 4.58
N ALA A 157 -6.46 -9.34 3.98
CA ALA A 157 -6.84 -8.70 2.72
C ALA A 157 -7.04 -9.74 1.59
N ALA A 158 -6.12 -10.68 1.44
CA ALA A 158 -6.21 -11.74 0.44
C ALA A 158 -7.42 -12.66 0.65
N VAL A 159 -7.73 -13.00 1.91
CA VAL A 159 -8.93 -13.78 2.25
C VAL A 159 -10.22 -13.04 1.89
N LEU A 160 -10.29 -11.74 2.20
CA LEU A 160 -11.47 -10.92 1.86
C LEU A 160 -11.64 -10.77 0.35
N GLU A 161 -10.55 -10.66 -0.41
CA GLU A 161 -10.60 -10.59 -1.87
C GLU A 161 -11.18 -11.87 -2.48
N VAL A 162 -10.80 -13.05 -1.95
CA VAL A 162 -11.31 -14.35 -2.45
C VAL A 162 -12.77 -14.57 -2.09
N HIS A 163 -13.23 -14.12 -0.92
CA HIS A 163 -14.59 -14.38 -0.44
C HIS A 163 -15.56 -13.21 -0.71
N GLY A 164 -15.07 -12.05 -1.06
CA GLY A 164 -15.88 -10.86 -1.38
C GLY A 164 -16.17 -10.71 -2.89
N ALA A 165 -15.59 -11.55 -3.71
CA ALA A 165 -15.87 -11.67 -5.14
C ALA A 165 -16.83 -12.84 -5.40
#